data_c7c5a17be9d40884ae3321ab3b0312b3
#
_entry.id   c7c5a17be9d40884ae3321ab3b0312b3
#
_cell.length_a   1.000
_cell.length_b   1.000
_cell.length_c   1.000
_cell.angle_alpha   90.00
_cell.angle_beta   90.00
_cell.angle_gamma   90.00
#
_symmetry.space_group_name_H-M   'P 1'
#
loop_
_entity.id
_entity.type
_entity.pdbx_description
1 polymer ?
#
loop_
_entity_poly.entity_id
_entity_poly.type
_entity_poly.pdbx_seq_one_letter_code
_entity_poly.pdbx_strand_id
1 'polypeptide(L)'
;REAFTLHSERFLGMLADMDTLLRTRSEYSFDRWLTEARSWGETEEEKNQMERDATSLVTIWGADGDPRIFDYSWREWAGLINGYYLPRWQKFYTMLQQHLDEGTSYEEAGLPQIYGREAFRANDFYHALAEWELSYVDTYGKARIPATEGDEIDIVKRLFKKYFKLSQEYYTDSIKLIKPSRDERTYENLGEDL
;
A
#
# COMPACT_ATOMS: atom_id res chain seq x y z
N ARG A 1 -20.17 9.35 2.36
CA ARG A 1 -18.96 10.19 2.55
C ARG A 1 -18.25 9.85 3.86
N GLU A 2 -18.89 9.95 5.01
CA GLU A 2 -18.28 9.64 6.32
C GLU A 2 -17.68 8.24 6.36
N ALA A 3 -18.38 7.22 5.88
CA ALA A 3 -17.86 5.85 5.81
C ALA A 3 -16.64 5.74 4.88
N PHE A 4 -16.65 6.43 3.73
CA PHE A 4 -15.53 6.45 2.81
C PHE A 4 -14.29 7.07 3.47
N THR A 5 -14.42 8.25 4.07
CA THR A 5 -13.32 8.92 4.78
C THR A 5 -12.77 8.02 5.89
N LEU A 6 -13.65 7.47 6.73
CA LEU A 6 -13.25 6.59 7.83
C LEU A 6 -12.46 5.38 7.34
N HIS A 7 -12.93 4.70 6.30
CA HIS A 7 -12.27 3.49 5.81
C HIS A 7 -10.98 3.78 5.06
N SER A 8 -10.90 4.87 4.30
CA SER A 8 -9.66 5.28 3.64
C SER A 8 -8.59 5.67 4.65
N GLU A 9 -8.92 6.45 5.67
CA GLU A 9 -7.99 6.79 6.76
C GLU A 9 -7.50 5.55 7.52
N ARG A 10 -8.40 4.61 7.82
CA ARG A 10 -8.03 3.33 8.45
C ARG A 10 -7.07 2.53 7.58
N PHE A 11 -7.34 2.41 6.30
CA PHE A 11 -6.47 1.70 5.37
C PHE A 11 -5.08 2.33 5.29
N LEU A 12 -5.00 3.64 5.12
CA LEU A 12 -3.72 4.36 5.11
C LEU A 12 -2.96 4.19 6.44
N GLY A 13 -3.68 4.24 7.56
CA GLY A 13 -3.11 3.97 8.87
C GLY A 13 -2.56 2.54 9.02
N MET A 14 -3.22 1.55 8.40
CA MET A 14 -2.73 0.17 8.36
C MET A 14 -1.42 0.05 7.57
N LEU A 15 -1.31 0.73 6.42
CA LEU A 15 -0.08 0.76 5.64
C LEU A 15 1.08 1.38 6.44
N ALA A 16 0.84 2.50 7.12
CA ALA A 16 1.85 3.15 7.95
C ALA A 16 2.31 2.26 9.12
N ASP A 17 1.38 1.58 9.77
CA ASP A 17 1.71 0.65 10.86
C ASP A 17 2.47 -0.58 10.35
N MET A 18 2.13 -1.10 9.15
CA MET A 18 2.85 -2.20 8.51
C MET A 18 4.30 -1.79 8.22
N ASP A 19 4.53 -0.62 7.64
CA ASP A 19 5.88 -0.10 7.41
C ASP A 19 6.66 0.02 8.73
N THR A 20 6.01 0.53 9.79
CA THR A 20 6.60 0.66 11.12
C THR A 20 7.02 -0.68 11.70
N LEU A 21 6.18 -1.72 11.52
CA LEU A 21 6.49 -3.08 11.98
C LEU A 21 7.68 -3.67 11.21
N LEU A 22 7.64 -3.59 9.88
CA LEU A 22 8.67 -4.16 9.00
C LEU A 22 10.03 -3.47 9.20
N ARG A 23 10.02 -2.19 9.58
CA ARG A 23 11.22 -1.40 9.83
C ARG A 23 12.05 -1.90 11.01
N THR A 24 11.48 -2.71 11.88
CA THR A 24 12.20 -3.34 12.99
C THR A 24 13.20 -4.42 12.52
N ARG A 25 13.12 -4.82 11.25
CA ARG A 25 13.95 -5.88 10.66
C ARG A 25 14.60 -5.43 9.36
N SER A 26 15.92 -5.49 9.31
CA SER A 26 16.69 -5.08 8.12
C SER A 26 16.43 -5.95 6.89
N GLU A 27 15.97 -7.18 7.07
CA GLU A 27 15.62 -8.11 6.00
C GLU A 27 14.46 -7.61 5.15
N TYR A 28 13.58 -6.78 5.73
CA TYR A 28 12.43 -6.19 5.04
C TYR A 28 12.68 -4.74 4.63
N SER A 29 13.93 -4.34 4.45
CA SER A 29 14.31 -2.97 4.07
C SER A 29 14.35 -2.81 2.54
N PHE A 30 13.59 -1.86 2.03
CA PHE A 30 13.68 -1.45 0.63
C PHE A 30 15.05 -0.84 0.30
N ASP A 31 15.63 -0.10 1.24
CA ASP A 31 16.98 0.46 1.08
C ASP A 31 18.04 -0.63 0.88
N ARG A 32 17.91 -1.76 1.58
CA ARG A 32 18.77 -2.91 1.38
C ARG A 32 18.65 -3.46 -0.05
N TRP A 33 17.43 -3.64 -0.55
CA TRP A 33 17.18 -4.07 -1.92
C TRP A 33 17.83 -3.15 -2.95
N LEU A 34 17.68 -1.84 -2.79
CA LEU A 34 18.28 -0.86 -3.68
C LEU A 34 19.82 -0.85 -3.59
N THR A 35 20.35 -0.98 -2.38
CA THR A 35 21.81 -1.05 -2.16
C THR A 35 22.42 -2.29 -2.82
N GLU A 36 21.77 -3.43 -2.68
CA GLU A 36 22.19 -4.67 -3.33
C GLU A 36 22.09 -4.56 -4.85
N ALA A 37 21.01 -3.99 -5.39
CA ALA A 37 20.86 -3.76 -6.82
C ALA A 37 21.97 -2.84 -7.38
N ARG A 38 22.25 -1.73 -6.71
CA ARG A 38 23.34 -0.82 -7.10
C ARG A 38 24.71 -1.49 -7.13
N SER A 39 24.95 -2.48 -6.29
CA SER A 39 26.23 -3.18 -6.22
C SER A 39 26.58 -3.96 -7.49
N TRP A 40 25.62 -4.16 -8.39
CA TRP A 40 25.82 -4.85 -9.67
C TRP A 40 26.34 -3.93 -10.78
N GLY A 41 26.25 -2.61 -10.61
CA GLY A 41 26.80 -1.63 -11.53
C GLY A 41 28.27 -1.31 -11.22
N GLU A 42 29.08 -1.10 -12.25
CA GLU A 42 30.47 -0.67 -12.12
C GLU A 42 30.57 0.86 -12.08
N THR A 43 29.87 1.54 -12.99
CA THR A 43 29.81 2.99 -13.06
C THR A 43 28.62 3.58 -12.29
N GLU A 44 28.64 4.85 -11.99
CA GLU A 44 27.49 5.51 -11.34
C GLU A 44 26.24 5.49 -12.23
N GLU A 45 26.38 5.55 -13.54
CA GLU A 45 25.28 5.43 -14.49
C GLU A 45 24.66 4.05 -14.44
N GLU A 46 25.45 3.00 -14.45
CA GLU A 46 24.98 1.62 -14.30
C GLU A 46 24.31 1.39 -12.94
N LYS A 47 24.92 1.88 -11.87
CA LYS A 47 24.32 1.80 -10.52
C LYS A 47 22.96 2.48 -10.45
N ASN A 48 22.82 3.66 -11.05
CA ASN A 48 21.57 4.36 -11.12
C ASN A 48 20.53 3.61 -11.95
N GLN A 49 20.96 2.98 -13.05
CA GLN A 49 20.09 2.15 -13.86
C GLN A 49 19.62 0.90 -13.08
N MET A 50 20.53 0.21 -12.38
CA MET A 50 20.18 -0.95 -11.56
C MET A 50 19.18 -0.58 -10.45
N GLU A 51 19.37 0.57 -9.80
CA GLU A 51 18.44 1.07 -8.78
C GLU A 51 17.07 1.41 -9.37
N ARG A 52 17.04 2.05 -10.54
CA ARG A 52 15.81 2.35 -11.27
C ARG A 52 15.05 1.08 -11.63
N ASP A 53 15.74 0.11 -12.21
CA ASP A 53 15.15 -1.17 -12.62
C ASP A 53 14.63 -1.96 -11.42
N ALA A 54 15.41 -1.99 -10.33
CA ALA A 54 15.03 -2.63 -9.09
C ALA A 54 13.80 -1.96 -8.45
N THR A 55 13.71 -0.62 -8.52
CA THR A 55 12.53 0.14 -8.06
C THR A 55 11.32 -0.19 -8.94
N SER A 56 11.50 -0.18 -10.25
CA SER A 56 10.44 -0.50 -11.22
C SER A 56 9.84 -1.88 -11.00
N LEU A 57 10.67 -2.88 -10.70
CA LEU A 57 10.21 -4.25 -10.47
C LEU A 57 9.25 -4.40 -9.29
N VAL A 58 9.42 -3.60 -8.24
CA VAL A 58 8.62 -3.68 -7.01
C VAL A 58 7.56 -2.59 -6.88
N THR A 59 7.39 -1.79 -7.91
CA THR A 59 6.39 -0.71 -7.98
C THR A 59 5.47 -0.90 -9.17
N ILE A 60 5.88 -0.45 -10.34
CA ILE A 60 5.08 -0.50 -11.59
C ILE A 60 5.23 -1.81 -12.36
N TRP A 61 6.05 -2.73 -11.89
CA TRP A 61 6.34 -4.01 -12.59
C TRP A 61 6.89 -3.83 -14.01
N GLY A 62 7.65 -2.76 -14.23
CA GLY A 62 8.13 -2.42 -15.58
C GLY A 62 7.03 -1.95 -16.54
N ALA A 63 5.80 -1.74 -16.06
CA ALA A 63 4.71 -1.21 -16.88
C ALA A 63 4.96 0.26 -17.17
N ASP A 64 5.28 0.57 -18.41
CA ASP A 64 5.49 1.94 -18.86
C ASP A 64 4.15 2.56 -19.30
N GLY A 65 3.68 3.55 -18.56
CA GLY A 65 2.52 4.35 -18.93
C GLY A 65 1.15 3.65 -18.91
N ASP A 66 1.02 2.53 -18.21
CA ASP A 66 -0.29 1.91 -18.02
C ASP A 66 -1.00 2.59 -16.84
N PRO A 67 -2.13 3.28 -17.09
CA PRO A 67 -2.82 4.08 -16.07
C PRO A 67 -3.60 3.25 -15.04
N ARG A 68 -3.24 2.01 -14.80
CA ARG A 68 -3.89 1.14 -13.82
C ARG A 68 -3.09 1.08 -12.54
N ILE A 69 -3.80 0.97 -11.42
CA ILE A 69 -3.17 0.66 -10.14
C ILE A 69 -2.82 -0.82 -10.13
N PHE A 70 -1.54 -1.13 -10.23
CA PHE A 70 -1.05 -2.49 -10.13
C PHE A 70 -0.41 -2.73 -8.77
N ASP A 71 -0.96 -3.68 -8.03
CA ASP A 71 -0.33 -4.22 -6.83
C ASP A 71 0.25 -5.63 -7.07
N TYR A 72 0.46 -6.01 -8.33
CA TYR A 72 1.00 -7.31 -8.70
C TYR A 72 2.42 -7.52 -8.17
N SER A 73 3.22 -6.46 -8.18
CA SER A 73 4.60 -6.46 -7.69
C SER A 73 4.73 -6.11 -6.21
N TRP A 74 3.61 -5.96 -5.50
CA TRP A 74 3.57 -5.60 -4.09
C TRP A 74 4.59 -6.38 -3.25
N ARG A 75 5.32 -5.66 -2.43
CA ARG A 75 6.24 -6.22 -1.43
C ARG A 75 6.04 -5.52 -0.10
N GLU A 76 5.96 -6.31 0.95
CA GLU A 76 5.90 -5.81 2.31
C GLU A 76 7.31 -5.44 2.78
N TRP A 77 7.81 -4.31 2.29
CA TRP A 77 9.11 -3.78 2.67
C TRP A 77 9.00 -2.40 3.30
N ALA A 78 9.72 -2.23 4.42
CA ALA A 78 9.85 -0.93 5.06
C ALA A 78 10.51 0.08 4.12
N GLY A 79 9.96 1.28 4.07
CA GLY A 79 10.37 2.32 3.15
C GLY A 79 9.65 2.27 1.81
N LEU A 80 9.38 1.09 1.24
CA LEU A 80 8.57 0.94 0.03
C LEU A 80 7.09 1.24 0.32
N ILE A 81 6.56 0.73 1.42
CA ILE A 81 5.17 0.96 1.79
C ILE A 81 4.94 2.44 2.04
N ASN A 82 5.74 3.08 2.90
CA ASN A 82 5.59 4.50 3.20
C ASN A 82 6.02 5.42 2.06
N GLY A 83 6.98 5.00 1.23
CA GLY A 83 7.50 5.83 0.15
C GLY A 83 6.68 5.77 -1.13
N TYR A 84 6.05 4.63 -1.41
CA TYR A 84 5.33 4.39 -2.65
C TYR A 84 3.85 4.05 -2.44
N TYR A 85 3.55 2.93 -1.79
CA TYR A 85 2.16 2.44 -1.74
C TYR A 85 1.23 3.36 -0.95
N LEU A 86 1.65 3.85 0.21
CA LEU A 86 0.84 4.74 1.02
C LEU A 86 0.56 6.08 0.31
N PRO A 87 1.55 6.82 -0.22
CA PRO A 87 1.30 8.07 -0.94
C PRO A 87 0.46 7.88 -2.21
N ARG A 88 0.64 6.75 -2.92
CA ARG A 88 -0.15 6.41 -4.09
C ARG A 88 -1.63 6.23 -3.73
N TRP A 89 -1.93 5.45 -2.70
CA TRP A 89 -3.29 5.27 -2.22
C TRP A 89 -3.89 6.56 -1.63
N GLN A 90 -3.07 7.36 -0.95
CA GLN A 90 -3.51 8.66 -0.46
C GLN A 90 -3.90 9.59 -1.62
N LYS A 91 -3.08 9.63 -2.69
CA LYS A 91 -3.41 10.37 -3.91
C LYS A 91 -4.71 9.87 -4.53
N PHE A 92 -4.87 8.54 -4.66
CA PHE A 92 -6.11 7.94 -5.15
C PHE A 92 -7.33 8.38 -4.34
N TYR A 93 -7.29 8.27 -3.03
CA TYR A 93 -8.40 8.68 -2.17
C TYR A 93 -8.69 10.17 -2.23
N THR A 94 -7.66 11.01 -2.32
CA THR A 94 -7.83 12.47 -2.46
C THR A 94 -8.56 12.81 -3.76
N MET A 95 -8.18 12.21 -4.86
CA MET A 95 -8.81 12.43 -6.17
C MET A 95 -10.25 11.90 -6.17
N LEU A 96 -10.49 10.73 -5.59
CA LEU A 96 -11.83 10.18 -5.45
C LEU A 96 -12.73 11.04 -4.56
N GLN A 97 -12.20 11.56 -3.45
CA GLN A 97 -12.94 12.47 -2.57
C GLN A 97 -13.33 13.76 -3.30
N GLN A 98 -12.43 14.31 -4.09
CA GLN A 98 -12.71 15.49 -4.90
C GLN A 98 -13.90 15.24 -5.85
N HIS A 99 -13.90 14.13 -6.58
CA HIS A 99 -15.02 13.77 -7.45
C HIS A 99 -16.34 13.63 -6.67
N LEU A 100 -16.30 13.00 -5.51
CA LEU A 100 -17.50 12.88 -4.65
C LEU A 100 -18.00 14.25 -4.14
N ASP A 101 -17.10 15.18 -3.87
CA ASP A 101 -17.45 16.54 -3.41
C ASP A 101 -18.04 17.39 -4.54
N GLU A 102 -17.57 17.21 -5.75
CA GLU A 102 -18.10 17.83 -6.97
C GLU A 102 -19.45 17.24 -7.39
N GLY A 103 -19.92 16.19 -6.72
CA GLY A 103 -21.18 15.51 -7.02
C GLY A 103 -21.11 14.60 -8.25
N THR A 104 -19.91 14.30 -8.70
CA THR A 104 -19.64 13.38 -9.81
C THR A 104 -19.97 11.95 -9.37
N SER A 105 -20.72 11.21 -10.18
CA SER A 105 -20.98 9.80 -9.90
C SER A 105 -19.70 8.98 -10.02
N TYR A 106 -19.70 7.80 -9.41
CA TYR A 106 -18.58 6.84 -9.51
C TYR A 106 -18.25 6.49 -10.97
N GLU A 107 -19.27 6.40 -11.81
CA GLU A 107 -19.13 6.12 -13.26
C GLU A 107 -18.58 7.33 -14.02
N GLU A 108 -19.06 8.54 -13.70
CA GLU A 108 -18.57 9.79 -14.30
C GLU A 108 -17.14 10.14 -13.85
N ALA A 109 -16.75 9.77 -12.63
CA ALA A 109 -15.38 9.88 -12.17
C ALA A 109 -14.43 8.95 -12.94
N GLY A 110 -14.97 8.08 -13.80
CA GLY A 110 -14.21 7.14 -14.61
C GLY A 110 -13.51 6.08 -13.77
N LEU A 111 -13.96 5.86 -12.55
CA LEU A 111 -13.47 4.78 -11.71
C LEU A 111 -13.83 3.46 -12.40
N PRO A 112 -12.93 2.53 -12.48
CA PRO A 112 -12.92 1.54 -13.52
C PRO A 112 -14.15 0.65 -13.49
N GLN A 113 -14.76 0.52 -14.61
CA GLN A 113 -15.15 -0.81 -15.04
C GLN A 113 -13.83 -1.59 -15.21
N ILE A 114 -13.56 -2.49 -14.31
CA ILE A 114 -12.28 -3.20 -14.10
C ILE A 114 -11.73 -3.92 -15.36
N TYR A 115 -12.39 -3.88 -16.49
CA TYR A 115 -12.20 -4.76 -17.65
C TYR A 115 -12.04 -4.10 -19.02
N GLY A 116 -11.69 -2.84 -19.14
CA GLY A 116 -11.50 -2.27 -20.48
C GLY A 116 -10.27 -1.38 -20.60
N ARG A 117 -9.23 -1.84 -21.30
CA ARG A 117 -7.99 -1.05 -21.55
C ARG A 117 -8.25 0.32 -22.16
N GLU A 118 -9.31 0.48 -22.96
CA GLU A 118 -9.62 1.71 -23.67
C GLU A 118 -10.24 2.77 -22.74
N ALA A 119 -11.08 2.36 -21.79
CA ALA A 119 -11.70 3.28 -20.83
C ALA A 119 -10.66 3.89 -19.88
N PHE A 120 -9.61 3.16 -19.55
CA PHE A 120 -8.52 3.65 -18.71
C PHE A 120 -7.64 4.68 -19.40
N ARG A 121 -7.36 4.51 -20.68
CA ARG A 121 -6.49 5.40 -21.46
C ARG A 121 -7.07 6.80 -21.66
N ALA A 122 -8.38 6.94 -21.54
CA ALA A 122 -9.08 8.20 -21.73
C ALA A 122 -9.34 8.95 -20.42
N ASN A 123 -8.84 8.45 -19.27
CA ASN A 123 -9.22 8.96 -17.97
C ASN A 123 -8.08 9.70 -17.28
N ASP A 124 -8.25 11.01 -17.08
CA ASP A 124 -7.28 11.90 -16.45
C ASP A 124 -6.90 11.47 -15.04
N PHE A 125 -7.81 10.82 -14.32
CA PHE A 125 -7.58 10.31 -12.98
C PHE A 125 -6.47 9.26 -12.94
N TYR A 126 -6.52 8.27 -13.82
CA TYR A 126 -5.50 7.23 -13.90
C TYR A 126 -4.20 7.73 -14.51
N HIS A 127 -4.27 8.66 -15.47
CA HIS A 127 -3.08 9.30 -16.01
C HIS A 127 -2.31 10.03 -14.91
N ALA A 128 -2.99 10.79 -14.05
CA ALA A 128 -2.34 11.48 -12.94
C ALA A 128 -1.71 10.53 -11.91
N LEU A 129 -2.27 9.33 -11.73
CA LEU A 129 -1.63 8.30 -10.91
C LEU A 129 -0.41 7.69 -11.60
N ALA A 130 -0.52 7.34 -12.88
CA ALA A 130 0.56 6.77 -13.66
C ALA A 130 1.76 7.75 -13.76
N GLU A 131 1.51 9.02 -14.00
CA GLU A 131 2.54 10.06 -13.97
C GLU A 131 3.26 10.13 -12.62
N TRP A 132 2.51 10.03 -11.53
CA TRP A 132 3.11 10.02 -10.20
C TRP A 132 3.95 8.76 -9.96
N GLU A 133 3.48 7.59 -10.38
CA GLU A 133 4.18 6.31 -10.26
C GLU A 133 5.49 6.31 -11.05
N LEU A 134 5.46 6.80 -12.29
CA LEU A 134 6.66 6.96 -13.13
C LEU A 134 7.64 7.97 -12.51
N SER A 135 7.14 9.10 -12.03
CA SER A 135 7.97 10.09 -11.34
C SER A 135 8.66 9.51 -10.11
N TYR A 136 7.99 8.65 -9.34
CA TYR A 136 8.61 7.97 -8.22
C TYR A 136 9.77 7.06 -8.67
N VAL A 137 9.57 6.26 -9.71
CA VAL A 137 10.61 5.39 -10.27
C VAL A 137 11.79 6.20 -10.80
N ASP A 138 11.52 7.31 -11.51
CA ASP A 138 12.55 8.18 -12.09
C ASP A 138 13.34 8.94 -11.01
N THR A 139 12.77 9.17 -9.84
CA THR A 139 13.48 9.74 -8.70
C THR A 139 14.21 8.71 -7.84
N TYR A 140 14.23 7.44 -8.25
CA TYR A 140 14.88 6.33 -7.56
C TYR A 140 14.42 6.13 -6.11
N GLY A 141 13.15 6.37 -5.85
CA GLY A 141 12.54 6.13 -4.55
C GLY A 141 13.29 6.76 -3.37
N LYS A 142 13.67 8.01 -3.47
CA LYS A 142 14.55 8.73 -2.52
C LYS A 142 14.11 8.76 -1.06
N ALA A 143 12.97 8.19 -0.73
CA ALA A 143 12.56 7.96 0.65
C ALA A 143 13.34 6.80 1.27
N ARG A 144 14.67 6.89 1.32
CA ARG A 144 15.51 5.98 2.09
C ARG A 144 15.28 6.27 3.57
N ILE A 145 14.38 5.54 4.16
CA ILE A 145 14.15 5.61 5.59
C ILE A 145 14.91 4.43 6.20
N PRO A 146 16.00 4.68 6.92
CA PRO A 146 16.77 3.61 7.54
C PRO A 146 15.90 2.81 8.50
N ALA A 147 16.18 1.51 8.62
CA ALA A 147 15.58 0.67 9.64
C ALA A 147 15.82 1.34 11.00
N THR A 148 14.76 1.60 11.75
CA THR A 148 14.90 2.04 13.12
C THR A 148 15.12 0.79 13.97
N GLU A 149 16.26 0.70 14.61
CA GLU A 149 16.45 -0.19 15.75
C GLU A 149 15.52 0.31 16.87
N GLY A 150 14.30 -0.15 16.84
CA GLY A 150 13.29 0.14 17.84
C GLY A 150 13.02 -1.09 18.68
N ASP A 151 12.35 -0.91 19.81
CA ASP A 151 11.90 -2.02 20.64
C ASP A 151 10.80 -2.80 19.89
N GLU A 152 11.24 -3.78 19.09
CA GLU A 152 10.39 -4.65 18.26
C GLU A 152 9.21 -5.21 19.07
N ILE A 153 9.48 -5.62 20.31
CA ILE A 153 8.48 -6.22 21.20
C ILE A 153 7.37 -5.22 21.53
N ASP A 154 7.71 -3.97 21.81
CA ASP A 154 6.70 -2.95 22.14
C ASP A 154 5.90 -2.53 20.90
N ILE A 155 6.52 -2.47 19.72
CA ILE A 155 5.82 -2.24 18.47
C ILE A 155 4.83 -3.37 18.20
N VAL A 156 5.28 -4.62 18.28
CA VAL A 156 4.43 -5.81 18.07
C VAL A 156 3.25 -5.82 19.04
N LYS A 157 3.50 -5.64 20.35
CA LYS A 157 2.42 -5.61 21.35
C LYS A 157 1.41 -4.50 21.10
N ARG A 158 1.88 -3.30 20.74
CA ARG A 158 1.01 -2.15 20.44
C ARG A 158 0.13 -2.42 19.22
N LEU A 159 0.73 -2.90 18.14
CA LEU A 159 0.01 -3.21 16.90
C LEU A 159 -0.93 -4.40 17.09
N PHE A 160 -0.52 -5.43 17.80
CA PHE A 160 -1.39 -6.55 18.14
C PHE A 160 -2.65 -6.10 18.86
N LYS A 161 -2.53 -5.29 19.91
CA LYS A 161 -3.69 -4.75 20.63
C LYS A 161 -4.61 -3.93 19.74
N LYS A 162 -4.04 -3.08 18.87
CA LYS A 162 -4.79 -2.25 17.93
C LYS A 162 -5.60 -3.11 16.97
N TYR A 163 -4.95 -4.05 16.30
CA TYR A 163 -5.58 -4.85 15.24
C TYR A 163 -6.45 -5.99 15.79
N PHE A 164 -6.14 -6.53 16.93
CA PHE A 164 -7.02 -7.49 17.59
C PHE A 164 -8.38 -6.87 17.90
N LYS A 165 -8.40 -5.68 18.49
CA LYS A 165 -9.63 -4.94 18.74
C LYS A 165 -10.39 -4.63 17.44
N LEU A 166 -9.68 -4.16 16.43
CA LEU A 166 -10.27 -3.83 15.12
C LEU A 166 -10.84 -5.07 14.44
N SER A 167 -10.14 -6.20 14.47
CA SER A 167 -10.62 -7.47 13.91
C SER A 167 -11.89 -7.97 14.59
N GLN A 168 -12.00 -7.82 15.90
CA GLN A 168 -13.21 -8.15 16.64
C GLN A 168 -14.40 -7.29 16.20
N GLU A 169 -14.21 -5.98 16.01
CA GLU A 169 -15.25 -5.08 15.51
C GLU A 169 -15.76 -5.54 14.11
N TYR A 170 -14.84 -5.76 13.17
CA TYR A 170 -15.20 -6.20 11.83
C TYR A 170 -15.77 -7.62 11.79
N TYR A 171 -15.22 -8.52 12.58
CA TYR A 171 -15.67 -9.91 12.62
C TYR A 171 -17.08 -10.03 13.19
N THR A 172 -17.39 -9.28 14.24
CA THR A 172 -18.73 -9.24 14.83
C THR A 172 -19.76 -8.72 13.83
N ASP A 173 -19.43 -7.71 13.05
CA ASP A 173 -20.33 -7.17 12.02
C ASP A 173 -20.46 -8.11 10.82
N SER A 174 -19.41 -8.78 10.42
CA SER A 174 -19.42 -9.77 9.34
C SER A 174 -20.20 -11.03 9.72
N ILE A 175 -20.10 -11.49 10.96
CA ILE A 175 -20.86 -12.64 11.46
C ILE A 175 -22.37 -12.36 11.51
N LYS A 176 -22.77 -11.13 11.80
CA LYS A 176 -24.20 -10.75 11.73
C LYS A 176 -24.76 -10.87 10.31
N LEU A 177 -23.90 -10.79 9.29
CA LEU A 177 -24.27 -10.93 7.88
C LEU A 177 -24.22 -12.38 7.38
N ILE A 178 -23.40 -13.22 8.01
CA ILE A 178 -23.28 -14.63 7.68
C ILE A 178 -24.19 -15.42 8.63
N LYS A 179 -25.32 -15.92 8.12
CA LYS A 179 -26.15 -16.85 8.88
C LYS A 179 -25.28 -18.04 9.35
N PRO A 180 -25.27 -18.36 10.63
CA PRO A 180 -24.39 -19.41 11.14
C PRO A 180 -24.82 -20.76 10.58
N SER A 181 -24.07 -21.25 9.63
CA SER A 181 -24.03 -22.65 9.28
C SER A 181 -22.65 -23.17 9.60
N ARG A 182 -22.50 -23.67 10.76
CA ARG A 182 -21.44 -24.51 11.32
C ARG A 182 -20.68 -23.96 12.51
N ASP A 183 -20.80 -24.79 13.57
CA ASP A 183 -19.89 -24.93 14.72
C ASP A 183 -19.40 -23.65 15.38
N GLU A 184 -19.99 -23.39 16.53
CA GLU A 184 -19.57 -22.43 17.54
C GLU A 184 -18.19 -22.76 18.15
N ARG A 185 -17.18 -22.98 17.33
CA ARG A 185 -15.81 -22.84 17.83
C ARG A 185 -15.47 -21.38 17.76
N THR A 186 -15.88 -20.71 18.78
CA THR A 186 -15.71 -19.32 19.01
C THR A 186 -14.22 -18.98 19.07
N TYR A 187 -13.81 -18.03 18.23
CA TYR A 187 -12.54 -17.31 18.35
C TYR A 187 -12.47 -16.46 19.65
N GLU A 188 -13.48 -16.55 20.51
CA GLU A 188 -13.52 -15.90 21.82
C GLU A 188 -12.41 -16.34 22.74
N ASN A 189 -11.89 -17.54 22.56
CA ASN A 189 -10.85 -18.10 23.43
C ASN A 189 -9.42 -17.88 22.95
N LEU A 190 -9.19 -17.33 21.76
CA LEU A 190 -7.83 -17.06 21.28
C LEU A 190 -7.18 -15.81 21.91
N GLY A 191 -7.94 -14.97 22.56
CA GLY A 191 -7.46 -13.74 23.18
C GLY A 191 -7.20 -13.81 24.69
N GLU A 192 -7.58 -14.91 25.34
CA GLU A 192 -7.39 -15.09 26.79
C GLU A 192 -6.06 -15.77 27.14
N ASP A 193 -5.43 -16.46 26.18
CA ASP A 193 -4.16 -17.19 26.39
C ASP A 193 -2.92 -16.47 25.85
N LEU A 194 -3.03 -15.19 25.41
CA LEU A 194 -1.94 -14.34 24.98
C LEU A 194 -1.91 -13.04 25.81
#